data_396671a10f667f5919f82f6cb5f3bbbe
#
_entry.id   396671a10f667f5919f82f6cb5f3bbbe
#
_cell.length_a   1.000
_cell.length_b   1.000
_cell.length_c   1.000
_cell.angle_alpha   90.00
_cell.angle_beta   90.00
_cell.angle_gamma   90.00
#
_symmetry.space_group_name_H-M   'P 1'
#
loop_
_entity.id
_entity.type
_entity.pdbx_description
1 polymer ?
#
loop_
_entity_poly.entity_id
_entity_poly.type
_entity_poly.pdbx_seq_one_letter_code
_entity_poly.pdbx_strand_id
1 'polypeptide(L)'
;MHKTKSKLSVLLCVLKSPGDRDLLFEGSYRIPFAHAPGKIPRYLAFYQPSSFGSKGKIVELYAKVKEYAIKERREILPEEPDHPDSRKPYIEFKLGRINQLKHPIINRGKLRVSFAKVSLKKLKSSKTLHELLGIPPIEEILESLLIMSGIKFYRQYYVKYQKGRYFRLDFAVPSVKKWIDVECDTTKWHLRKEQIIKDKDRDKILKKLGWKILRVNEKLLLNHPNKILKKLKVIRGVPGQAGNLTVDQVGQPNG
;
A
#
# COMPACT_ATOMS: atom_id res chain seq x y z
N MET A 1 5.07 -36.19 3.55
CA MET A 1 5.80 -34.92 3.25
C MET A 1 4.99 -34.07 2.31
N HIS A 2 4.24 -33.08 2.82
CA HIS A 2 3.51 -32.12 1.99
C HIS A 2 4.52 -31.14 1.39
N LYS A 3 4.84 -31.29 0.10
CA LYS A 3 5.52 -30.26 -0.68
C LYS A 3 4.60 -29.05 -0.76
N THR A 4 4.79 -28.07 0.09
CA THR A 4 4.24 -26.74 -0.08
C THR A 4 4.77 -26.18 -1.39
N LYS A 5 3.95 -26.22 -2.46
CA LYS A 5 4.23 -25.53 -3.72
C LYS A 5 4.51 -24.07 -3.37
N SER A 6 5.77 -23.64 -3.45
CA SER A 6 6.15 -22.25 -3.23
C SER A 6 5.33 -21.39 -4.17
N LYS A 7 4.37 -20.64 -3.63
CA LYS A 7 3.59 -19.66 -4.43
C LYS A 7 4.59 -18.76 -5.13
N LEU A 8 4.59 -18.74 -6.47
CA LEU A 8 5.47 -17.89 -7.26
C LEU A 8 5.31 -16.45 -6.81
N SER A 9 6.34 -15.90 -6.15
CA SER A 9 6.32 -14.56 -5.57
C SER A 9 6.55 -13.50 -6.63
N VAL A 10 5.73 -12.48 -6.61
CA VAL A 10 5.84 -11.29 -7.45
C VAL A 10 5.99 -10.08 -6.54
N LEU A 11 6.92 -9.19 -6.83
CA LEU A 11 6.97 -7.86 -6.25
C LEU A 11 6.32 -6.89 -7.23
N LEU A 12 5.27 -6.22 -6.79
CA LEU A 12 4.73 -5.07 -7.50
C LEU A 12 5.68 -3.89 -7.27
N CYS A 13 6.12 -3.27 -8.35
CA CYS A 13 7.04 -2.14 -8.40
C CYS A 13 6.36 -0.95 -9.07
N VAL A 14 6.94 0.24 -8.92
CA VAL A 14 6.41 1.47 -9.52
C VAL A 14 7.43 2.04 -10.49
N LEU A 15 7.02 2.26 -11.74
CA LEU A 15 7.80 3.03 -12.71
C LEU A 15 7.63 4.52 -12.40
N LYS A 16 8.73 5.22 -12.11
CA LYS A 16 8.66 6.65 -11.75
C LYS A 16 8.51 7.55 -12.96
N SER A 17 9.08 7.16 -14.09
CA SER A 17 9.13 7.94 -15.32
C SER A 17 9.04 7.04 -16.57
N PRO A 18 8.77 7.62 -17.76
CA PRO A 18 8.92 6.91 -19.03
C PRO A 18 10.30 6.29 -19.22
N GLY A 19 11.39 6.96 -18.83
CA GLY A 19 12.75 6.42 -18.90
C GLY A 19 12.93 5.14 -18.08
N ASP A 20 12.27 4.99 -16.92
CA ASP A 20 12.25 3.70 -16.20
C ASP A 20 11.63 2.58 -17.05
N ARG A 21 10.67 2.92 -17.92
CA ARG A 21 10.05 1.95 -18.81
C ARG A 21 11.02 1.53 -19.94
N ASP A 22 11.82 2.44 -20.44
CA ASP A 22 12.82 2.16 -21.48
C ASP A 22 13.89 1.21 -20.92
N LEU A 23 14.44 1.50 -19.74
CA LEU A 23 15.35 0.61 -19.02
C LEU A 23 14.74 -0.77 -18.73
N LEU A 24 13.42 -0.84 -18.49
CA LEU A 24 12.73 -2.11 -18.32
C LEU A 24 12.81 -2.97 -19.59
N PHE A 25 12.65 -2.38 -20.79
CA PHE A 25 12.77 -3.09 -22.06
C PHE A 25 14.22 -3.48 -22.39
N GLU A 26 15.20 -2.77 -21.84
CA GLU A 26 16.62 -3.15 -21.85
C GLU A 26 16.93 -4.30 -20.90
N GLY A 27 15.93 -4.73 -20.11
CA GLY A 27 16.05 -5.87 -19.20
C GLY A 27 16.60 -5.53 -17.83
N SER A 28 16.52 -4.27 -17.41
CA SER A 28 16.96 -3.81 -16.08
C SER A 28 15.85 -3.11 -15.30
N TYR A 29 15.86 -3.29 -13.98
CA TYR A 29 15.03 -2.52 -13.04
C TYR A 29 15.75 -2.40 -11.70
N ARG A 30 15.55 -1.29 -11.01
CA ARG A 30 16.25 -1.00 -9.76
C ARG A 30 15.32 -0.52 -8.66
N ILE A 31 15.67 -0.84 -7.43
CA ILE A 31 14.99 -0.32 -6.23
C ILE A 31 16.03 0.10 -5.19
N PRO A 32 15.79 1.18 -4.42
CA PRO A 32 16.66 1.54 -3.31
C PRO A 32 16.79 0.36 -2.33
N PHE A 33 18.00 0.10 -1.84
CA PHE A 33 18.25 -1.00 -0.89
C PHE A 33 17.43 -0.88 0.39
N ALA A 34 17.15 0.35 0.83
CA ALA A 34 16.27 0.62 1.98
C ALA A 34 14.84 0.06 1.82
N HIS A 35 14.41 -0.21 0.58
CA HIS A 35 13.11 -0.79 0.26
C HIS A 35 13.23 -2.25 -0.22
N ALA A 36 14.38 -2.87 0.02
CA ALA A 36 14.64 -4.24 -0.38
C ALA A 36 13.59 -5.21 0.18
N PRO A 37 13.04 -6.12 -0.64
CA PRO A 37 12.20 -7.18 -0.12
C PRO A 37 13.05 -8.14 0.71
N GLY A 38 12.57 -8.60 1.88
CA GLY A 38 13.31 -9.54 2.73
C GLY A 38 13.63 -10.89 2.06
N LYS A 39 13.00 -11.18 0.91
CA LYS A 39 13.33 -12.31 0.01
C LYS A 39 13.21 -11.82 -1.41
N ILE A 40 14.19 -12.15 -2.25
CA ILE A 40 14.19 -11.80 -3.68
C ILE A 40 12.96 -12.44 -4.35
N PRO A 41 12.14 -11.64 -5.05
CA PRO A 41 10.96 -12.15 -5.74
C PRO A 41 11.35 -12.91 -7.01
N ARG A 42 10.51 -13.87 -7.41
CA ARG A 42 10.73 -14.59 -8.68
C ARG A 42 10.31 -13.78 -9.90
N TYR A 43 9.38 -12.84 -9.71
CA TYR A 43 8.88 -11.94 -10.76
C TYR A 43 8.78 -10.52 -10.22
N LEU A 44 8.93 -9.54 -11.10
CA LEU A 44 8.52 -8.16 -10.89
C LEU A 44 7.31 -7.85 -11.76
N ALA A 45 6.38 -7.04 -11.24
CA ALA A 45 5.26 -6.48 -12.01
C ALA A 45 5.30 -4.95 -11.84
N PHE A 46 4.90 -4.19 -12.86
CA PHE A 46 5.19 -2.78 -12.95
C PHE A 46 3.91 -1.94 -13.02
N TYR A 47 3.71 -1.13 -12.00
CA TYR A 47 2.64 -0.13 -11.98
C TYR A 47 3.13 1.15 -12.66
N GLN A 48 2.34 1.64 -13.60
CA GLN A 48 2.52 2.92 -14.30
C GLN A 48 1.64 3.97 -13.62
N PRO A 49 2.21 5.01 -12.95
CA PRO A 49 1.43 6.07 -12.30
C PRO A 49 0.71 6.97 -13.32
N SER A 50 -0.04 7.96 -12.81
CA SER A 50 -0.73 8.95 -13.65
C SER A 50 0.20 9.81 -14.51
N SER A 51 1.48 9.92 -14.14
CA SER A 51 2.52 10.57 -14.96
C SER A 51 2.71 9.96 -16.35
N PHE A 52 2.21 8.73 -16.58
CA PHE A 52 2.20 8.07 -17.88
C PHE A 52 1.01 8.45 -18.78
N GLY A 53 0.23 9.49 -18.39
CA GLY A 53 -0.90 9.99 -19.18
C GLY A 53 -1.97 8.93 -19.40
N SER A 54 -2.40 8.73 -20.65
CA SER A 54 -3.43 7.76 -21.02
C SER A 54 -3.06 6.30 -20.73
N LYS A 55 -1.76 5.99 -20.65
CA LYS A 55 -1.22 4.67 -20.27
C LYS A 55 -0.92 4.56 -18.78
N GLY A 56 -1.34 5.53 -17.98
CA GLY A 56 -1.13 5.55 -16.54
C GLY A 56 -2.21 4.81 -15.76
N LYS A 57 -1.96 4.69 -14.45
CA LYS A 57 -2.84 4.03 -13.46
C LYS A 57 -3.12 2.55 -13.75
N ILE A 58 -2.16 1.85 -14.35
CA ILE A 58 -2.31 0.44 -14.69
C ILE A 58 -1.09 -0.39 -14.30
N VAL A 59 -1.31 -1.70 -14.17
CA VAL A 59 -0.26 -2.73 -14.21
C VAL A 59 -0.54 -3.60 -15.42
N GLU A 60 0.37 -3.59 -16.38
CA GLU A 60 0.23 -4.40 -17.60
C GLU A 60 1.45 -5.25 -17.90
N LEU A 61 2.62 -4.88 -17.37
CA LEU A 61 3.89 -5.52 -17.65
C LEU A 61 4.40 -6.29 -16.43
N TYR A 62 5.03 -7.43 -16.68
CA TYR A 62 5.75 -8.20 -15.67
C TYR A 62 6.89 -8.98 -16.31
N ALA A 63 7.91 -9.30 -15.50
CA ALA A 63 9.06 -10.06 -15.95
C ALA A 63 9.54 -11.05 -14.89
N LYS A 64 10.22 -12.12 -15.32
CA LYS A 64 10.94 -13.02 -14.42
C LYS A 64 12.27 -12.39 -14.05
N VAL A 65 12.63 -12.42 -12.79
CA VAL A 65 13.97 -12.06 -12.32
C VAL A 65 14.93 -13.18 -12.71
N LYS A 66 15.99 -12.83 -13.42
CA LYS A 66 17.10 -13.74 -13.78
C LYS A 66 18.18 -13.68 -12.72
N GLU A 67 18.65 -12.47 -12.44
CA GLU A 67 19.77 -12.17 -11.55
C GLU A 67 19.48 -10.88 -10.78
N TYR A 68 20.22 -10.65 -9.72
CA TYR A 68 20.22 -9.39 -9.00
C TYR A 68 21.61 -9.11 -8.41
N ALA A 69 21.93 -7.85 -8.26
CA ALA A 69 23.16 -7.38 -7.64
C ALA A 69 22.87 -6.14 -6.78
N ILE A 70 23.68 -5.93 -5.76
CA ILE A 70 23.68 -4.68 -5.00
C ILE A 70 24.78 -3.81 -5.59
N LYS A 71 24.43 -2.62 -6.05
CA LYS A 71 25.32 -1.65 -6.69
C LYS A 71 25.03 -0.25 -6.18
N GLU A 72 25.97 0.67 -6.30
CA GLU A 72 25.67 2.08 -6.14
C GLU A 72 24.78 2.57 -7.30
N ARG A 73 23.91 3.55 -7.04
CA ARG A 73 23.03 4.10 -8.08
C ARG A 73 23.80 4.54 -9.33
N ARG A 74 24.96 5.22 -9.16
CA ARG A 74 25.79 5.72 -10.25
C ARG A 74 26.37 4.61 -11.15
N GLU A 75 26.51 3.39 -10.64
CA GLU A 75 26.95 2.23 -11.43
C GLU A 75 25.81 1.67 -12.31
N ILE A 76 24.56 1.94 -11.92
CA ILE A 76 23.36 1.49 -12.65
C ILE A 76 22.89 2.57 -13.63
N LEU A 77 23.09 3.84 -13.28
CA LEU A 77 22.70 5.02 -14.04
C LEU A 77 23.89 5.98 -14.14
N PRO A 78 24.88 5.66 -14.96
CA PRO A 78 26.09 6.49 -15.12
C PRO A 78 25.78 7.89 -15.71
N GLU A 79 24.64 8.03 -16.38
CA GLU A 79 24.15 9.30 -16.94
C GLU A 79 23.60 10.28 -15.89
N GLU A 80 23.42 9.83 -14.63
CA GLU A 80 22.94 10.66 -13.52
C GLU A 80 24.01 10.79 -12.39
N PRO A 81 25.25 11.25 -12.67
CA PRO A 81 26.35 11.23 -11.68
C PRO A 81 26.09 12.15 -10.48
N ASP A 82 25.41 13.28 -10.69
CA ASP A 82 25.14 14.31 -9.69
C ASP A 82 23.82 14.08 -8.92
N HIS A 83 23.15 12.95 -9.15
CA HIS A 83 21.93 12.65 -8.42
C HIS A 83 22.21 12.54 -6.90
N PRO A 84 21.37 13.15 -6.01
CA PRO A 84 21.59 13.11 -4.56
C PRO A 84 21.80 11.72 -3.96
N ASP A 85 21.23 10.69 -4.62
CA ASP A 85 21.35 9.29 -4.22
C ASP A 85 22.39 8.51 -5.02
N SER A 86 23.29 9.17 -5.79
CA SER A 86 24.25 8.52 -6.69
C SER A 86 25.10 7.44 -6.02
N ARG A 87 25.53 7.67 -4.77
CA ARG A 87 26.32 6.74 -3.96
C ARG A 87 25.51 5.80 -3.08
N LYS A 88 24.16 5.93 -3.06
CA LYS A 88 23.34 5.04 -2.24
C LYS A 88 23.26 3.66 -2.85
N PRO A 89 23.20 2.58 -2.02
CA PRO A 89 23.05 1.23 -2.53
C PRO A 89 21.63 0.99 -3.07
N TYR A 90 21.58 0.33 -4.21
CA TYR A 90 20.36 -0.13 -4.89
C TYR A 90 20.47 -1.62 -5.18
N ILE A 91 19.33 -2.29 -5.28
CA ILE A 91 19.27 -3.62 -5.89
C ILE A 91 18.93 -3.43 -7.36
N GLU A 92 19.85 -3.82 -8.23
CA GLU A 92 19.61 -3.98 -9.66
C GLU A 92 19.09 -5.37 -9.94
N PHE A 93 17.99 -5.47 -10.67
CA PHE A 93 17.44 -6.73 -11.15
C PHE A 93 17.68 -6.86 -12.65
N LYS A 94 18.31 -7.94 -13.07
CA LYS A 94 18.35 -8.35 -14.47
C LYS A 94 17.11 -9.19 -14.78
N LEU A 95 16.39 -8.78 -15.79
CA LEU A 95 15.08 -9.31 -16.13
C LEU A 95 15.14 -10.23 -17.34
N GLY A 96 14.26 -11.20 -17.37
CA GLY A 96 13.97 -11.95 -18.57
C GLY A 96 13.02 -11.20 -19.49
N ARG A 97 12.49 -11.91 -20.49
CA ARG A 97 11.49 -11.33 -21.41
C ARG A 97 10.40 -10.60 -20.66
N ILE A 98 10.10 -9.39 -21.09
CA ILE A 98 8.96 -8.63 -20.61
C ILE A 98 7.69 -9.26 -21.17
N ASN A 99 6.77 -9.60 -20.28
CA ASN A 99 5.48 -10.19 -20.61
C ASN A 99 4.39 -9.15 -20.37
N GLN A 100 3.37 -9.17 -21.20
CA GLN A 100 2.17 -8.38 -21.04
C GLN A 100 1.04 -9.22 -20.44
N LEU A 101 0.28 -8.66 -19.52
CA LEU A 101 -0.94 -9.28 -19.01
C LEU A 101 -2.02 -9.29 -20.10
N LYS A 102 -2.85 -10.34 -20.12
CA LYS A 102 -3.98 -10.43 -21.07
C LYS A 102 -4.92 -9.22 -20.96
N HIS A 103 -5.09 -8.73 -19.73
CA HIS A 103 -5.86 -7.52 -19.43
C HIS A 103 -5.05 -6.68 -18.43
N PRO A 104 -4.97 -5.36 -18.61
CA PRO A 104 -4.31 -4.50 -17.64
C PRO A 104 -5.11 -4.47 -16.34
N ILE A 105 -4.39 -4.41 -15.23
CA ILE A 105 -4.99 -4.23 -13.89
C ILE A 105 -5.12 -2.74 -13.65
N ILE A 106 -6.34 -2.26 -13.48
CA ILE A 106 -6.66 -0.83 -13.43
C ILE A 106 -6.71 -0.33 -11.98
N ASN A 107 -6.07 0.79 -11.72
CA ASN A 107 -6.24 1.55 -10.48
C ASN A 107 -7.38 2.57 -10.66
N ARG A 108 -8.61 2.17 -10.40
CA ARG A 108 -9.79 3.04 -10.51
C ARG A 108 -9.87 4.09 -9.39
N GLY A 109 -9.23 3.82 -8.26
CA GLY A 109 -9.19 4.69 -7.09
C GLY A 109 -7.96 5.61 -7.07
N LYS A 110 -7.79 6.32 -5.95
CA LYS A 110 -6.59 7.12 -5.65
C LYS A 110 -5.59 6.30 -4.82
N LEU A 111 -5.51 4.99 -5.04
CA LEU A 111 -4.56 4.15 -4.32
C LEU A 111 -3.13 4.61 -4.63
N ARG A 112 -2.42 5.01 -3.59
CA ARG A 112 -0.97 5.21 -3.69
C ARG A 112 -0.34 3.82 -3.74
N VAL A 113 0.37 3.53 -4.82
CA VAL A 113 1.06 2.26 -5.00
C VAL A 113 2.48 2.39 -4.49
N SER A 114 2.88 1.45 -3.67
CA SER A 114 4.25 1.23 -3.25
C SER A 114 4.62 -0.23 -3.54
N PHE A 115 5.80 -0.67 -3.10
CA PHE A 115 6.18 -2.07 -3.22
C PHE A 115 5.21 -2.99 -2.46
N ALA A 116 4.67 -4.00 -3.16
CA ALA A 116 3.76 -4.97 -2.57
C ALA A 116 4.06 -6.39 -3.06
N LYS A 117 3.97 -7.38 -2.15
CA LYS A 117 4.16 -8.79 -2.48
C LYS A 117 2.82 -9.41 -2.87
N VAL A 118 2.76 -10.01 -4.06
CA VAL A 118 1.58 -10.71 -4.57
C VAL A 118 1.96 -12.07 -5.14
N SER A 119 0.98 -12.92 -5.44
CA SER A 119 1.26 -14.17 -6.15
C SER A 119 1.08 -14.00 -7.66
N LEU A 120 1.81 -14.79 -8.46
CA LEU A 120 1.67 -14.76 -9.92
C LEU A 120 0.24 -15.13 -10.36
N LYS A 121 -0.42 -16.04 -9.63
CA LYS A 121 -1.83 -16.39 -9.88
C LYS A 121 -2.71 -15.14 -9.74
N LYS A 122 -2.54 -14.40 -8.65
CA LYS A 122 -3.33 -13.20 -8.37
C LYS A 122 -3.04 -12.08 -9.37
N LEU A 123 -1.76 -11.90 -9.76
CA LEU A 123 -1.38 -10.96 -10.81
C LEU A 123 -2.11 -11.24 -12.13
N LYS A 124 -2.23 -12.51 -12.53
CA LYS A 124 -2.86 -12.90 -13.79
C LYS A 124 -4.40 -12.90 -13.76
N SER A 125 -5.01 -12.98 -12.58
CA SER A 125 -6.47 -13.07 -12.42
C SER A 125 -7.15 -11.77 -12.02
N SER A 126 -6.43 -10.80 -11.46
CA SER A 126 -6.99 -9.54 -10.98
C SER A 126 -7.30 -8.60 -12.13
N LYS A 127 -8.41 -7.87 -12.03
CA LYS A 127 -8.82 -6.81 -12.97
C LYS A 127 -8.57 -5.40 -12.39
N THR A 128 -8.57 -5.30 -11.06
CA THR A 128 -8.35 -4.04 -10.36
C THR A 128 -7.17 -4.14 -9.40
N LEU A 129 -6.57 -3.00 -9.07
CA LEU A 129 -5.48 -2.94 -8.12
C LEU A 129 -5.92 -3.36 -6.70
N HIS A 130 -7.17 -3.08 -6.35
CA HIS A 130 -7.77 -3.55 -5.08
C HIS A 130 -7.80 -5.07 -5.00
N GLU A 131 -8.27 -5.73 -6.05
CA GLU A 131 -8.23 -7.19 -6.14
C GLU A 131 -6.80 -7.73 -6.04
N LEU A 132 -5.85 -7.12 -6.76
CA LEU A 132 -4.44 -7.52 -6.75
C LEU A 132 -3.86 -7.44 -5.34
N LEU A 133 -4.08 -6.33 -4.65
CA LEU A 133 -3.54 -6.08 -3.31
C LEU A 133 -4.35 -6.75 -2.20
N GLY A 134 -5.52 -7.32 -2.54
CA GLY A 134 -6.42 -7.93 -1.57
C GLY A 134 -7.11 -6.92 -0.67
N ILE A 135 -7.32 -5.70 -1.17
CA ILE A 135 -8.07 -4.66 -0.50
C ILE A 135 -9.55 -4.99 -0.67
N PRO A 136 -10.31 -5.17 0.40
CA PRO A 136 -11.72 -5.46 0.32
C PRO A 136 -12.51 -4.33 -0.38
N PRO A 137 -13.54 -4.65 -1.18
CA PRO A 137 -14.40 -3.64 -1.80
C PRO A 137 -15.01 -2.64 -0.82
N ILE A 138 -15.23 -3.04 0.42
CA ILE A 138 -15.76 -2.19 1.50
C ILE A 138 -14.91 -0.93 1.73
N GLU A 139 -13.59 -1.01 1.57
CA GLU A 139 -12.72 0.16 1.70
C GLU A 139 -12.98 1.20 0.61
N GLU A 140 -13.27 0.78 -0.62
CA GLU A 140 -13.62 1.71 -1.71
C GLU A 140 -14.94 2.46 -1.43
N ILE A 141 -15.92 1.76 -0.91
CA ILE A 141 -17.23 2.32 -0.56
C ILE A 141 -17.07 3.32 0.59
N LEU A 142 -16.31 2.95 1.62
CA LEU A 142 -16.04 3.85 2.75
C LEU A 142 -15.25 5.08 2.32
N GLU A 143 -14.24 4.91 1.47
CA GLU A 143 -13.47 6.03 0.91
C GLU A 143 -14.38 7.01 0.19
N SER A 144 -15.23 6.51 -0.71
CA SER A 144 -16.18 7.35 -1.45
C SER A 144 -17.10 8.11 -0.51
N LEU A 145 -17.59 7.44 0.54
CA LEU A 145 -18.44 8.04 1.57
C LEU A 145 -17.72 9.18 2.30
N LEU A 146 -16.46 8.97 2.70
CA LEU A 146 -15.65 9.98 3.39
C LEU A 146 -15.38 11.19 2.49
N ILE A 147 -15.03 10.96 1.20
CA ILE A 147 -14.80 12.02 0.21
C ILE A 147 -16.08 12.86 0.03
N MET A 148 -17.22 12.22 -0.24
CA MET A 148 -18.50 12.91 -0.46
C MET A 148 -18.93 13.70 0.77
N SER A 149 -18.51 13.30 1.96
CA SER A 149 -18.83 13.96 3.23
C SER A 149 -17.83 15.03 3.62
N GLY A 150 -16.83 15.35 2.79
CA GLY A 150 -15.77 16.33 3.08
C GLY A 150 -14.90 15.96 4.28
N ILE A 151 -14.83 14.67 4.64
CA ILE A 151 -14.03 14.20 5.77
C ILE A 151 -12.61 13.96 5.30
N LYS A 152 -11.64 14.72 5.86
CA LYS A 152 -10.22 14.48 5.61
C LYS A 152 -9.81 13.12 6.20
N PHE A 153 -9.06 12.34 5.46
CA PHE A 153 -8.53 11.04 5.89
C PHE A 153 -7.24 10.69 5.16
N TYR A 154 -6.52 9.71 5.73
CA TYR A 154 -5.32 9.11 5.13
C TYR A 154 -5.54 7.61 5.05
N ARG A 155 -5.31 7.03 3.87
CA ARG A 155 -5.45 5.58 3.65
C ARG A 155 -4.17 4.85 3.96
N GLN A 156 -4.33 3.58 4.40
CA GLN A 156 -3.21 2.67 4.64
C GLN A 156 -2.11 3.34 5.46
N TYR A 157 -2.54 3.99 6.55
CA TYR A 157 -1.68 4.82 7.38
C TYR A 157 -0.85 3.96 8.33
N TYR A 158 0.45 4.28 8.46
CA TYR A 158 1.35 3.53 9.32
C TYR A 158 1.51 4.22 10.67
N VAL A 159 1.23 3.50 11.76
CA VAL A 159 1.44 3.96 13.14
C VAL A 159 2.58 3.17 13.74
N LYS A 160 3.66 3.88 14.09
CA LYS A 160 4.79 3.28 14.81
C LYS A 160 4.38 3.00 16.26
N TYR A 161 4.55 1.78 16.73
CA TYR A 161 4.25 1.43 18.12
C TYR A 161 5.47 0.92 18.89
N GLN A 162 6.53 0.52 18.18
CA GLN A 162 7.81 0.09 18.74
C GLN A 162 8.92 0.33 17.71
N LYS A 163 10.19 0.32 18.12
CA LYS A 163 11.32 0.46 17.18
C LYS A 163 11.23 -0.59 16.06
N GLY A 164 11.12 -0.13 14.81
CA GLY A 164 11.00 -0.99 13.63
C GLY A 164 9.66 -1.71 13.46
N ARG A 165 8.65 -1.45 14.31
CA ARG A 165 7.33 -2.09 14.23
C ARG A 165 6.21 -1.07 14.03
N TYR A 166 5.30 -1.37 13.09
CA TYR A 166 4.23 -0.49 12.67
C TYR A 166 2.90 -1.26 12.56
N PHE A 167 1.82 -0.58 12.93
CA PHE A 167 0.48 -0.99 12.53
C PHE A 167 0.11 -0.25 11.24
N ARG A 168 -0.54 -0.93 10.33
CA ARG A 168 -1.13 -0.33 9.14
C ARG A 168 -2.63 -0.24 9.34
N LEU A 169 -3.15 0.98 9.35
CA LEU A 169 -4.56 1.29 9.50
C LEU A 169 -5.22 1.41 8.13
N ASP A 170 -6.48 1.00 7.99
CA ASP A 170 -7.22 1.16 6.73
C ASP A 170 -7.43 2.64 6.43
N PHE A 171 -7.93 3.38 7.42
CA PHE A 171 -8.09 4.83 7.34
C PHE A 171 -7.72 5.49 8.66
N ALA A 172 -6.92 6.55 8.59
CA ALA A 172 -6.65 7.44 9.69
C ALA A 172 -7.41 8.75 9.48
N VAL A 173 -8.30 9.09 10.40
CA VAL A 173 -9.14 10.30 10.32
C VAL A 173 -8.75 11.27 11.43
N PRO A 174 -8.29 12.50 11.11
CA PRO A 174 -7.96 13.49 12.12
C PRO A 174 -9.22 14.00 12.83
N SER A 175 -9.12 14.21 14.14
CA SER A 175 -10.14 14.86 14.96
C SER A 175 -9.53 15.90 15.87
N VAL A 176 -10.36 16.70 16.53
CA VAL A 176 -9.91 17.80 17.40
C VAL A 176 -9.00 17.32 18.54
N LYS A 177 -9.31 16.21 19.16
CA LYS A 177 -8.58 15.73 20.34
C LYS A 177 -7.71 14.50 20.10
N LYS A 178 -8.08 13.63 19.17
CA LYS A 178 -7.41 12.33 18.95
C LYS A 178 -7.62 11.88 17.51
N TRP A 179 -6.66 11.15 16.96
CA TRP A 179 -6.84 10.48 15.68
C TRP A 179 -7.79 9.29 15.81
N ILE A 180 -8.51 9.01 14.73
CA ILE A 180 -9.46 7.90 14.64
C ILE A 180 -8.92 6.88 13.64
N ASP A 181 -8.73 5.66 14.12
CA ASP A 181 -8.50 4.48 13.29
C ASP A 181 -9.86 3.97 12.81
N VAL A 182 -10.14 4.05 11.52
CA VAL A 182 -11.37 3.50 10.93
C VAL A 182 -11.01 2.24 10.17
N GLU A 183 -11.36 1.11 10.74
CA GLU A 183 -11.08 -0.24 10.22
C GLU A 183 -12.28 -0.81 9.49
N CYS A 184 -12.05 -1.37 8.32
CA CYS A 184 -13.04 -2.08 7.53
C CYS A 184 -13.12 -3.56 7.95
N ASP A 185 -14.09 -3.91 8.79
CA ASP A 185 -14.34 -5.29 9.19
C ASP A 185 -15.07 -6.05 8.08
N THR A 186 -14.32 -6.80 7.30
CA THR A 186 -14.92 -7.89 6.51
C THR A 186 -15.21 -9.04 7.48
N THR A 187 -16.48 -9.33 7.68
CA THR A 187 -16.96 -10.44 8.53
C THR A 187 -16.38 -11.76 8.04
N LYS A 188 -15.17 -12.08 8.48
CA LYS A 188 -14.59 -13.42 8.34
C LYS A 188 -15.13 -14.25 9.49
N TRP A 189 -16.19 -15.01 9.24
CA TRP A 189 -16.83 -15.93 10.19
C TRP A 189 -15.91 -17.02 10.78
N HIS A 190 -14.59 -17.00 10.44
CA HIS A 190 -13.61 -18.00 10.87
C HIS A 190 -12.31 -17.36 11.37
N LEU A 191 -12.40 -16.32 12.21
CA LEU A 191 -11.22 -15.86 12.92
C LEU A 191 -10.78 -16.92 13.92
N ARG A 192 -9.56 -17.45 13.77
CA ARG A 192 -8.93 -18.32 14.76
C ARG A 192 -8.80 -17.53 16.08
N LYS A 193 -8.93 -18.21 17.22
CA LYS A 193 -8.80 -17.59 18.56
C LYS A 193 -7.54 -16.71 18.70
N GLU A 194 -6.44 -17.15 18.11
CA GLU A 194 -5.16 -16.41 18.07
C GLU A 194 -5.26 -15.05 17.36
N GLN A 195 -6.07 -14.94 16.31
CA GLN A 195 -6.26 -13.68 15.59
C GLN A 195 -7.06 -12.68 16.45
N ILE A 196 -8.08 -13.16 17.16
CA ILE A 196 -8.88 -12.33 18.06
C ILE A 196 -8.01 -11.75 19.19
N ILE A 197 -7.09 -12.54 19.74
CA ILE A 197 -6.14 -12.09 20.77
C ILE A 197 -5.23 -10.99 20.21
N LYS A 198 -4.62 -11.23 19.04
CA LYS A 198 -3.75 -10.25 18.37
C LYS A 198 -4.47 -8.93 18.06
N ASP A 199 -5.73 -9.00 17.61
CA ASP A 199 -6.53 -7.82 17.33
C ASP A 199 -6.85 -7.04 18.61
N LYS A 200 -7.16 -7.71 19.72
CA LYS A 200 -7.37 -7.08 21.03
C LYS A 200 -6.10 -6.39 21.55
N ASP A 201 -4.94 -7.01 21.38
CA ASP A 201 -3.66 -6.42 21.82
C ASP A 201 -3.29 -5.22 20.96
N ARG A 202 -3.50 -5.29 19.63
CA ARG A 202 -3.39 -4.16 18.72
C ARG A 202 -4.28 -2.99 19.19
N ASP A 203 -5.55 -3.25 19.47
CA ASP A 203 -6.51 -2.24 19.93
C ASP A 203 -6.06 -1.58 21.24
N LYS A 204 -5.53 -2.37 22.20
CA LYS A 204 -4.99 -1.83 23.46
C LYS A 204 -3.81 -0.90 23.21
N ILE A 205 -2.88 -1.28 22.34
CA ILE A 205 -1.71 -0.46 22.00
C ILE A 205 -2.14 0.83 21.32
N LEU A 206 -3.01 0.78 20.31
CA LEU A 206 -3.52 1.95 19.62
C LEU A 206 -4.23 2.92 20.56
N LYS A 207 -5.06 2.41 21.49
CA LYS A 207 -5.71 3.23 22.52
C LYS A 207 -4.71 3.91 23.45
N LYS A 208 -3.63 3.22 23.88
CA LYS A 208 -2.54 3.81 24.66
C LYS A 208 -1.79 4.91 23.89
N LEU A 209 -1.66 4.77 22.58
CA LEU A 209 -1.08 5.78 21.66
C LEU A 209 -2.05 6.94 21.37
N GLY A 210 -3.23 6.96 22.01
CA GLY A 210 -4.18 8.05 21.88
C GLY A 210 -5.16 7.91 20.72
N TRP A 211 -5.19 6.78 20.02
CA TRP A 211 -6.13 6.55 18.92
C TRP A 211 -7.50 6.14 19.44
N LYS A 212 -8.55 6.59 18.75
CA LYS A 212 -9.90 6.03 18.84
C LYS A 212 -10.11 5.05 17.70
N ILE A 213 -10.78 3.92 17.93
CA ILE A 213 -11.01 2.88 16.94
C ILE A 213 -12.48 2.84 16.57
N LEU A 214 -12.78 2.90 15.29
CA LEU A 214 -14.12 2.75 14.73
C LEU A 214 -14.12 1.61 13.71
N ARG A 215 -14.75 0.49 14.04
CA ARG A 215 -14.93 -0.63 13.12
C ARG A 215 -16.19 -0.45 12.29
N VAL A 216 -16.02 -0.61 10.97
CA VAL A 216 -17.08 -0.48 9.97
C VAL A 216 -17.25 -1.82 9.28
N ASN A 217 -18.37 -2.49 9.50
CA ASN A 217 -18.68 -3.71 8.76
C ASN A 217 -19.47 -3.41 7.48
N GLU A 218 -19.36 -4.33 6.53
CA GLU A 218 -19.99 -4.19 5.21
C GLU A 218 -21.50 -3.94 5.29
N LYS A 219 -22.22 -4.70 6.12
CA LYS A 219 -23.68 -4.56 6.29
C LYS A 219 -24.07 -3.17 6.79
N LEU A 220 -23.31 -2.63 7.75
CA LEU A 220 -23.56 -1.29 8.29
C LEU A 220 -23.27 -0.21 7.23
N LEU A 221 -22.18 -0.38 6.46
CA LEU A 221 -21.78 0.57 5.43
C LEU A 221 -22.79 0.61 4.27
N LEU A 222 -23.22 -0.55 3.79
CA LEU A 222 -24.15 -0.64 2.66
C LEU A 222 -25.57 -0.18 3.02
N ASN A 223 -26.07 -0.56 4.19
CA ASN A 223 -27.46 -0.31 4.56
C ASN A 223 -27.67 0.98 5.35
N HIS A 224 -26.65 1.46 6.06
CA HIS A 224 -26.76 2.59 6.98
C HIS A 224 -25.52 3.52 6.95
N PRO A 225 -25.09 4.02 5.79
CA PRO A 225 -23.87 4.85 5.67
C PRO A 225 -23.93 6.09 6.57
N ASN A 226 -25.11 6.71 6.71
CA ASN A 226 -25.30 7.89 7.56
C ASN A 226 -25.04 7.62 9.05
N LYS A 227 -25.24 6.38 9.54
CA LYS A 227 -24.91 6.02 10.92
C LYS A 227 -23.39 6.07 11.15
N ILE A 228 -22.60 5.69 10.15
CA ILE A 228 -21.13 5.75 10.20
C ILE A 228 -20.70 7.21 10.26
N LEU A 229 -21.23 8.05 9.35
CA LEU A 229 -20.93 9.49 9.32
C LEU A 229 -21.31 10.18 10.64
N LYS A 230 -22.49 9.86 11.20
CA LYS A 230 -22.92 10.40 12.49
C LYS A 230 -21.95 10.01 13.60
N LYS A 231 -21.53 8.75 13.69
CA LYS A 231 -20.52 8.29 14.66
C LYS A 231 -19.19 9.02 14.47
N LEU A 232 -18.71 9.16 13.23
CA LEU A 232 -17.46 9.88 12.93
C LEU A 232 -17.54 11.35 13.33
N LYS A 233 -18.65 12.04 13.02
CA LYS A 233 -18.87 13.45 13.42
C LYS A 233 -18.83 13.61 14.95
N VAL A 234 -19.49 12.73 15.69
CA VAL A 234 -19.47 12.73 17.17
C VAL A 234 -18.06 12.50 17.71
N ILE A 235 -17.31 11.55 17.14
CA ILE A 235 -15.95 11.24 17.60
C ILE A 235 -14.97 12.37 17.24
N ARG A 236 -15.15 13.02 16.08
CA ARG A 236 -14.29 14.13 15.62
C ARG A 236 -14.45 15.40 16.46
N GLY A 237 -15.61 15.61 17.06
CA GLY A 237 -15.97 16.88 17.71
C GLY A 237 -16.41 17.95 16.70
N VAL A 238 -16.83 19.12 17.20
CA VAL A 238 -17.32 20.22 16.34
C VAL A 238 -16.16 20.81 15.53
N PRO A 239 -16.32 21.05 14.19
CA PRO A 239 -15.30 21.71 13.40
C PRO A 239 -15.18 23.18 13.83
N GLY A 240 -14.06 23.57 14.37
CA GLY A 240 -13.78 24.97 14.74
C GLY A 240 -12.49 25.18 15.55
N GLN A 241 -12.00 24.16 16.18
CA GLN A 241 -10.72 24.21 16.89
C GLN A 241 -9.87 22.97 16.53
N ALA A 242 -9.33 22.95 15.34
CA ALA A 242 -8.24 22.07 14.99
C ALA A 242 -7.02 22.54 15.76
N GLY A 243 -6.78 21.99 16.94
CA GLY A 243 -5.45 22.07 17.54
C GLY A 243 -4.46 21.55 16.52
N ASN A 244 -3.42 22.33 16.27
CA ASN A 244 -2.28 21.96 15.45
C ASN A 244 -1.57 20.76 16.09
N LEU A 245 -2.11 19.56 15.90
CA LEU A 245 -1.32 18.35 16.01
C LEU A 245 -0.49 18.29 14.74
N THR A 246 0.73 18.80 14.84
CA THR A 246 1.71 18.75 13.77
C THR A 246 1.93 17.28 13.38
N VAL A 247 2.04 17.04 12.08
CA VAL A 247 2.28 15.74 11.45
C VAL A 247 3.53 15.05 12.02
N ASP A 248 4.42 15.81 12.66
CA ASP A 248 5.71 15.38 13.22
C ASP A 248 5.59 14.52 14.50
N GLN A 249 4.44 14.52 15.18
CA GLN A 249 4.25 13.67 16.36
C GLN A 249 3.71 12.27 16.05
N VAL A 250 3.35 12.02 14.81
CA VAL A 250 2.85 10.71 14.35
C VAL A 250 3.74 10.27 13.20
N GLY A 251 4.80 9.54 13.56
CA GLY A 251 5.86 9.13 12.64
C GLY A 251 5.36 8.61 11.30
N GLN A 252 5.40 9.46 10.27
CA GLN A 252 5.42 8.97 8.89
C GLN A 252 6.77 8.33 8.64
N PRO A 253 6.85 7.17 7.99
CA PRO A 253 8.09 6.78 7.35
C PRO A 253 8.37 7.81 6.26
N ASN A 254 9.44 8.60 6.45
CA ASN A 254 9.96 9.48 5.41
C ASN A 254 10.06 8.71 4.10
N GLY A 255 9.58 9.32 3.04
CA GLY A 255 9.28 8.98 1.69
C GLY A 255 10.09 7.97 0.91
#